data_a210821c05b2bc50b56e7b8925a5b88d
#
_entry.id   a210821c05b2bc50b56e7b8925a5b88d
#
_cell.length_a   1.000
_cell.length_b   1.000
_cell.length_c   1.000
_cell.angle_alpha   90.00
_cell.angle_beta   90.00
_cell.angle_gamma   90.00
#
_symmetry.space_group_name_H-M   'P 1'
#
loop_
_entity.id
_entity.type
_entity.pdbx_description
1 polymer ?
#
loop_
_entity_poly.entity_id
_entity_poly.type
_entity_poly.pdbx_seq_one_letter_code
_entity_poly.pdbx_strand_id
1 'polypeptide(L)'
;MHEKEVTFIDLFAGCGGFSKGLEMAGLKPIAHVELDDWACDSLKRNFPNAENIHKDIKNIKNNEINNYIGVDVIVGGPPCQGFSVAGSSQYGIEDPRNELVKFFLYWVSVLEPKIAIIENVPQILTKKIYKDYTVGDYIIEEFGKLKYICKSQIMIASDYG
;
A
#
# COMPACT_ATOMS: atom_id res chain seq x y z
N MET A 1 -2.15 11.98 30.73
CA MET A 1 -1.20 11.75 29.63
C MET A 1 -2.06 11.60 28.38
N HIS A 2 -1.94 12.50 27.40
CA HIS A 2 -2.60 12.28 26.11
C HIS A 2 -1.87 11.11 25.42
N GLU A 3 -2.54 10.00 25.19
CA GLU A 3 -2.00 8.95 24.34
C GLU A 3 -1.72 9.56 22.96
N LYS A 4 -0.51 9.35 22.44
CA LYS A 4 -0.15 9.82 21.11
C LYS A 4 -1.02 9.10 20.09
N GLU A 5 -1.83 9.82 19.31
CA GLU A 5 -2.60 9.25 18.22
C GLU A 5 -1.65 8.54 17.23
N VAL A 6 -1.98 7.31 16.88
CA VAL A 6 -1.26 6.56 15.83
C VAL A 6 -1.74 7.04 14.48
N THR A 7 -0.83 7.55 13.68
CA THR A 7 -1.14 8.13 12.36
C THR A 7 -0.85 7.17 11.22
N PHE A 8 -1.60 7.28 10.11
CA PHE A 8 -1.32 6.47 8.93
C PHE A 8 -1.51 7.23 7.61
N ILE A 9 -0.85 6.69 6.57
CA ILE A 9 -1.03 7.04 5.17
C ILE A 9 -1.53 5.81 4.42
N ASP A 10 -2.51 6.01 3.52
CA ASP A 10 -3.05 4.96 2.66
C ASP A 10 -2.64 5.23 1.20
N LEU A 11 -1.81 4.35 0.66
CA LEU A 11 -1.35 4.41 -0.73
C LEU A 11 -2.23 3.50 -1.60
N PHE A 12 -2.70 4.02 -2.74
CA PHE A 12 -3.68 3.34 -3.58
C PHE A 12 -5.03 3.19 -2.87
N ALA A 13 -5.47 4.26 -2.21
CA ALA A 13 -6.53 4.23 -1.22
C ALA A 13 -7.92 3.87 -1.76
N GLY A 14 -8.14 3.94 -3.08
CA GLY A 14 -9.45 3.73 -3.67
C GLY A 14 -10.49 4.65 -3.02
N CYS A 15 -11.66 4.14 -2.70
CA CYS A 15 -12.71 4.89 -1.98
C CYS A 15 -12.46 4.99 -0.45
N GLY A 16 -11.33 4.50 0.06
CA GLY A 16 -10.96 4.58 1.47
C GLY A 16 -11.46 3.42 2.33
N GLY A 17 -11.70 2.24 1.75
CA GLY A 17 -12.18 1.08 2.52
C GLY A 17 -11.19 0.64 3.58
N PHE A 18 -9.90 0.53 3.23
CA PHE A 18 -8.84 0.18 4.17
C PHE A 18 -8.70 1.26 5.26
N SER A 19 -8.64 2.52 4.84
CA SER A 19 -8.60 3.67 5.73
C SER A 19 -9.76 3.69 6.73
N LYS A 20 -10.98 3.32 6.29
CA LYS A 20 -12.14 3.27 7.18
C LYS A 20 -12.00 2.20 8.26
N GLY A 21 -11.48 1.03 7.91
CA GLY A 21 -11.20 -0.03 8.87
C GLY A 21 -10.17 0.41 9.94
N LEU A 22 -9.10 1.08 9.52
CA LEU A 22 -8.08 1.60 10.44
C LEU A 22 -8.61 2.74 11.32
N GLU A 23 -9.41 3.64 10.77
CA GLU A 23 -10.07 4.69 11.55
C GLU A 23 -10.99 4.10 12.63
N MET A 24 -11.78 3.06 12.29
CA MET A 24 -12.61 2.33 13.26
C MET A 24 -11.78 1.62 14.32
N ALA A 25 -10.53 1.25 14.03
CA ALA A 25 -9.58 0.71 14.98
C ALA A 25 -8.86 1.79 15.82
N GLY A 26 -9.21 3.08 15.64
CA GLY A 26 -8.68 4.19 16.42
C GLY A 26 -7.42 4.84 15.86
N LEU A 27 -7.03 4.50 14.62
CA LEU A 27 -5.90 5.16 13.95
C LEU A 27 -6.40 6.41 13.19
N LYS A 28 -5.52 7.38 13.01
CA LYS A 28 -5.84 8.66 12.35
C LYS A 28 -5.25 8.73 10.94
N PRO A 29 -6.09 8.85 9.89
CA PRO A 29 -5.59 9.10 8.54
C PRO A 29 -5.00 10.52 8.46
N ILE A 30 -3.80 10.65 7.89
CA ILE A 30 -3.19 11.95 7.61
C ILE A 30 -3.14 12.25 6.13
N ALA A 31 -2.99 11.23 5.28
CA ALA A 31 -3.01 11.39 3.83
C ALA A 31 -3.49 10.13 3.11
N HIS A 32 -4.04 10.34 1.92
CA HIS A 32 -4.41 9.31 0.95
C HIS A 32 -3.75 9.63 -0.38
N VAL A 33 -3.20 8.63 -1.06
CA VAL A 33 -2.70 8.74 -2.43
C VAL A 33 -3.59 7.92 -3.33
N GLU A 34 -4.22 8.58 -4.29
CA GLU A 34 -5.12 7.95 -5.26
C GLU A 34 -5.05 8.68 -6.61
N LEU A 35 -5.23 7.95 -7.69
CA LEU A 35 -5.22 8.47 -9.06
C LEU A 35 -6.61 8.67 -9.65
N ASP A 36 -7.57 7.82 -9.26
CA ASP A 36 -8.92 7.83 -9.82
C ASP A 36 -9.76 8.99 -9.30
N ASP A 37 -10.37 9.76 -10.22
CA ASP A 37 -11.19 10.95 -9.90
C ASP A 37 -12.35 10.63 -8.96
N TRP A 38 -13.07 9.53 -9.21
CA TRP A 38 -14.27 9.16 -8.43
C TRP A 38 -13.90 8.68 -7.03
N ALA A 39 -12.81 7.92 -6.95
CA ALA A 39 -12.25 7.48 -5.68
C ALA A 39 -11.77 8.67 -4.84
N CYS A 40 -11.07 9.62 -5.44
CA CYS A 40 -10.64 10.85 -4.78
C CYS A 40 -11.82 11.69 -4.26
N ASP A 41 -12.89 11.79 -5.02
CA ASP A 41 -14.09 12.50 -4.56
C ASP A 41 -14.78 11.79 -3.39
N SER A 42 -14.73 10.46 -3.36
CA SER A 42 -15.21 9.66 -2.23
C SER A 42 -14.33 9.87 -0.99
N LEU A 43 -12.99 9.86 -1.15
CA LEU A 43 -12.05 10.13 -0.06
C LEU A 43 -12.26 11.50 0.57
N LYS A 44 -12.43 12.56 -0.23
CA LYS A 44 -12.67 13.92 0.27
C LYS A 44 -13.92 14.01 1.14
N ARG A 45 -14.97 13.25 0.79
CA ARG A 45 -16.22 13.21 1.55
C ARG A 45 -16.09 12.39 2.83
N ASN A 46 -15.41 11.24 2.74
CA ASN A 46 -15.29 10.29 3.84
C ASN A 46 -14.24 10.71 4.88
N PHE A 47 -13.18 11.40 4.43
CA PHE A 47 -12.03 11.79 5.26
C PHE A 47 -11.70 13.28 5.07
N PRO A 48 -12.58 14.21 5.44
CA PRO A 48 -12.41 15.65 5.18
C PRO A 48 -11.20 16.26 5.91
N ASN A 49 -10.66 15.59 6.93
CA ASN A 49 -9.54 16.07 7.72
C ASN A 49 -8.19 15.46 7.30
N ALA A 50 -8.17 14.53 6.34
CA ALA A 50 -6.96 13.95 5.78
C ALA A 50 -6.61 14.61 4.45
N GLU A 51 -5.33 14.73 4.13
CA GLU A 51 -4.91 15.23 2.83
C GLU A 51 -5.22 14.20 1.74
N ASN A 52 -5.82 14.66 0.65
CA ASN A 52 -6.07 13.82 -0.52
C ASN A 52 -5.10 14.19 -1.65
N ILE A 53 -4.07 13.37 -1.82
CA ILE A 53 -3.05 13.52 -2.87
C ILE A 53 -3.57 12.86 -4.15
N HIS A 54 -4.30 13.63 -4.93
CA HIS A 54 -4.85 13.19 -6.22
C HIS A 54 -3.76 13.21 -7.30
N LYS A 55 -2.90 12.20 -7.31
CA LYS A 55 -1.77 12.08 -8.25
C LYS A 55 -1.44 10.61 -8.52
N ASP A 56 -0.85 10.36 -9.71
CA ASP A 56 -0.12 9.11 -9.91
C ASP A 56 1.07 9.08 -8.94
N ILE A 57 1.16 8.00 -8.15
CA ILE A 57 2.23 7.80 -7.17
C ILE A 57 3.63 7.92 -7.79
N LYS A 58 3.77 7.59 -9.07
CA LYS A 58 5.02 7.70 -9.85
C LYS A 58 5.49 9.14 -10.01
N ASN A 59 4.58 10.10 -9.93
CA ASN A 59 4.83 11.53 -10.14
C ASN A 59 5.01 12.32 -8.84
N ILE A 60 4.93 11.65 -7.68
CA ILE A 60 5.12 12.29 -6.38
C ILE A 60 6.61 12.36 -6.08
N LYS A 61 7.10 13.57 -5.81
CA LYS A 61 8.52 13.83 -5.58
C LYS A 61 8.91 13.61 -4.12
N ASN A 62 10.19 13.34 -3.87
CA ASN A 62 10.73 13.11 -2.51
C ASN A 62 10.42 14.24 -1.52
N ASN A 63 10.49 15.47 -1.96
CA ASN A 63 10.17 16.61 -1.08
C ASN A 63 8.70 16.63 -0.66
N GLU A 64 7.79 16.10 -1.48
CA GLU A 64 6.37 15.93 -1.11
C GLU A 64 6.22 14.77 -0.12
N ILE A 65 6.89 13.63 -0.35
CA ILE A 65 6.89 12.48 0.57
C ILE A 65 7.46 12.87 1.94
N ASN A 66 8.52 13.65 1.98
CA ASN A 66 9.19 14.07 3.22
C ASN A 66 8.29 14.88 4.16
N ASN A 67 7.19 15.47 3.67
CA ASN A 67 6.21 16.17 4.51
C ASN A 67 5.53 15.22 5.53
N TYR A 68 5.62 13.90 5.32
CA TYR A 68 4.98 12.87 6.16
C TYR A 68 5.97 12.11 7.04
N ILE A 69 7.23 12.57 7.15
CA ILE A 69 8.22 11.96 8.06
C ILE A 69 7.65 11.94 9.48
N GLY A 70 7.75 10.78 10.12
CA GLY A 70 7.21 10.54 11.46
C GLY A 70 5.80 9.94 11.49
N VAL A 71 5.23 9.58 10.32
CA VAL A 71 4.02 8.75 10.25
C VAL A 71 4.28 7.40 10.90
N ASP A 72 3.31 6.89 11.65
CA ASP A 72 3.48 5.63 12.36
C ASP A 72 3.23 4.41 11.47
N VAL A 73 2.28 4.50 10.53
CA VAL A 73 1.85 3.36 9.70
C VAL A 73 1.71 3.79 8.23
N ILE A 74 2.17 2.94 7.30
CA ILE A 74 1.84 3.03 5.87
C ILE A 74 1.04 1.79 5.50
N VAL A 75 -0.09 2.01 4.82
CA VAL A 75 -0.90 0.93 4.27
C VAL A 75 -1.12 1.14 2.78
N GLY A 76 -1.51 0.09 2.07
CA GLY A 76 -1.93 0.24 0.69
C GLY A 76 -2.16 -1.08 -0.03
N GLY A 77 -3.00 -1.01 -1.07
CA GLY A 77 -3.30 -2.12 -1.96
C GLY A 77 -2.76 -1.85 -3.38
N PRO A 78 -1.45 -1.96 -3.64
CA PRO A 78 -0.91 -1.72 -4.98
C PRO A 78 -1.53 -2.69 -5.98
N PRO A 79 -2.08 -2.20 -7.13
CA PRO A 79 -2.73 -3.05 -8.12
C PRO A 79 -1.81 -4.17 -8.64
N CYS A 80 -2.32 -5.40 -8.62
CA CYS A 80 -1.61 -6.60 -9.04
C CYS A 80 -1.91 -7.03 -10.49
N GLN A 81 -2.32 -6.12 -11.37
CA GLN A 81 -2.77 -6.46 -12.73
C GLN A 81 -1.68 -7.14 -13.58
N GLY A 82 -0.41 -6.86 -13.34
CA GLY A 82 0.73 -7.55 -13.94
C GLY A 82 0.89 -9.00 -13.48
N PHE A 83 0.26 -9.34 -12.36
CA PHE A 83 0.31 -10.65 -11.76
C PHE A 83 -0.96 -11.48 -11.97
N SER A 84 -1.97 -10.98 -12.67
CA SER A 84 -3.19 -11.75 -12.95
C SER A 84 -2.98 -12.82 -14.03
N VAL A 85 -3.64 -13.97 -13.88
CA VAL A 85 -3.57 -15.11 -14.81
C VAL A 85 -4.03 -14.75 -16.23
N ALA A 86 -4.79 -13.66 -16.40
CA ALA A 86 -5.30 -13.18 -17.69
C ALA A 86 -4.30 -12.31 -18.47
N GLY A 87 -3.20 -11.86 -17.85
CA GLY A 87 -2.14 -11.14 -18.53
C GLY A 87 -1.08 -12.11 -19.03
N SER A 88 -0.89 -12.20 -20.36
CA SER A 88 0.13 -13.04 -20.98
C SER A 88 1.50 -12.82 -20.31
N SER A 89 2.11 -13.90 -19.86
CA SER A 89 3.37 -13.99 -19.12
C SER A 89 4.63 -13.56 -19.93
N GLN A 90 4.50 -12.65 -20.89
CA GLN A 90 5.63 -12.26 -21.75
C GLN A 90 6.62 -11.28 -21.09
N TYR A 91 6.27 -10.64 -19.98
CA TYR A 91 7.06 -9.52 -19.44
C TYR A 91 7.76 -9.77 -18.09
N GLY A 92 7.55 -10.87 -17.40
CA GLY A 92 8.27 -11.20 -16.15
C GLY A 92 8.33 -10.05 -15.11
N ILE A 93 9.52 -9.81 -14.55
CA ILE A 93 9.79 -8.73 -13.56
C ILE A 93 9.69 -7.33 -14.19
N GLU A 94 9.83 -7.21 -15.51
CA GLU A 94 9.81 -5.94 -16.25
C GLU A 94 8.40 -5.44 -16.58
N ASP A 95 7.33 -6.11 -16.10
CA ASP A 95 5.97 -5.61 -16.30
C ASP A 95 5.81 -4.27 -15.55
N PRO A 96 5.48 -3.17 -16.25
CA PRO A 96 5.33 -1.84 -15.65
C PRO A 96 4.33 -1.79 -14.48
N ARG A 97 3.41 -2.76 -14.43
CA ARG A 97 2.42 -2.90 -13.36
C ARG A 97 3.01 -3.44 -12.05
N ASN A 98 4.17 -4.11 -12.13
CA ASN A 98 4.94 -4.53 -10.94
C ASN A 98 5.67 -3.35 -10.30
N GLU A 99 5.82 -2.25 -11.02
CA GLU A 99 6.45 -1.04 -10.48
C GLU A 99 5.68 -0.45 -9.31
N LEU A 100 4.35 -0.61 -9.25
CA LEU A 100 3.54 0.00 -8.19
C LEU A 100 3.88 -0.55 -6.80
N VAL A 101 4.24 -1.84 -6.69
CA VAL A 101 4.79 -2.41 -5.44
C VAL A 101 6.13 -1.74 -5.09
N LYS A 102 6.98 -1.45 -6.08
CA LYS A 102 8.26 -0.76 -5.85
C LYS A 102 8.04 0.66 -5.32
N PHE A 103 7.01 1.38 -5.79
CA PHE A 103 6.66 2.70 -5.27
C PHE A 103 6.15 2.62 -3.83
N PHE A 104 5.35 1.61 -3.49
CA PHE A 104 4.98 1.38 -2.09
C PHE A 104 6.20 1.19 -1.20
N LEU A 105 7.11 0.28 -1.58
CA LEU A 105 8.36 0.01 -0.87
C LEU A 105 9.25 1.25 -0.78
N TYR A 106 9.26 2.07 -1.84
CA TYR A 106 10.00 3.33 -1.85
C TYR A 106 9.46 4.31 -0.81
N TRP A 107 8.14 4.49 -0.70
CA TRP A 107 7.54 5.31 0.36
C TRP A 107 7.91 4.79 1.75
N VAL A 108 7.87 3.47 1.95
CA VAL A 108 8.30 2.85 3.21
C VAL A 108 9.77 3.15 3.49
N SER A 109 10.64 3.07 2.48
CA SER A 109 12.07 3.36 2.65
C SER A 109 12.38 4.82 2.99
N VAL A 110 11.57 5.76 2.51
CA VAL A 110 11.75 7.20 2.76
C VAL A 110 11.20 7.60 4.13
N LEU A 111 10.03 7.07 4.50
CA LEU A 111 9.32 7.49 5.71
C LEU A 111 9.65 6.65 6.94
N GLU A 112 10.22 5.46 6.75
CA GLU A 112 10.59 4.51 7.82
C GLU A 112 9.49 4.34 8.89
N PRO A 113 8.22 4.02 8.50
CA PRO A 113 7.13 3.87 9.45
C PRO A 113 7.40 2.70 10.40
N LYS A 114 6.74 2.68 11.57
CA LYS A 114 6.83 1.55 12.50
C LYS A 114 6.20 0.28 11.94
N ILE A 115 5.15 0.42 11.14
CA ILE A 115 4.41 -0.67 10.53
C ILE A 115 4.12 -0.31 9.06
N ALA A 116 4.29 -1.29 8.17
CA ALA A 116 3.83 -1.22 6.79
C ALA A 116 2.93 -2.43 6.49
N ILE A 117 1.77 -2.19 5.86
CA ILE A 117 0.79 -3.23 5.55
C ILE A 117 0.48 -3.16 4.05
N ILE A 118 0.75 -4.25 3.33
CA ILE A 118 0.32 -4.43 1.94
C ILE A 118 -0.87 -5.37 1.91
N GLU A 119 -1.98 -4.90 1.34
CA GLU A 119 -3.12 -5.72 0.95
C GLU A 119 -2.96 -6.17 -0.50
N ASN A 120 -3.27 -7.44 -0.77
CA ASN A 120 -3.29 -7.93 -2.15
C ASN A 120 -4.07 -9.24 -2.27
N VAL A 121 -4.32 -9.66 -3.52
CA VAL A 121 -4.96 -10.93 -3.80
C VAL A 121 -4.04 -12.12 -3.44
N PRO A 122 -4.59 -13.28 -2.98
CA PRO A 122 -3.77 -14.43 -2.55
C PRO A 122 -2.77 -14.93 -3.59
N GLN A 123 -3.06 -14.70 -4.87
CA GLN A 123 -2.20 -15.09 -5.99
C GLN A 123 -0.80 -14.46 -5.94
N ILE A 124 -0.62 -13.35 -5.21
CA ILE A 124 0.69 -12.73 -5.04
C ILE A 124 1.71 -13.68 -4.37
N LEU A 125 1.23 -14.56 -3.50
CA LEU A 125 2.05 -15.53 -2.78
C LEU A 125 2.49 -16.73 -3.65
N THR A 126 1.78 -17.00 -4.74
CA THR A 126 2.01 -18.19 -5.59
C THR A 126 2.50 -17.86 -6.98
N LYS A 127 2.33 -16.60 -7.42
CA LYS A 127 2.75 -16.19 -8.75
C LYS A 127 4.25 -16.10 -8.84
N LYS A 128 4.82 -16.95 -9.69
CA LYS A 128 6.26 -17.03 -9.93
C LYS A 128 6.74 -15.88 -10.81
N ILE A 129 7.81 -15.23 -10.38
CA ILE A 129 8.58 -14.26 -11.16
C ILE A 129 9.67 -15.02 -11.95
N TYR A 130 10.37 -15.91 -11.27
CA TYR A 130 11.44 -16.72 -11.87
C TYR A 130 11.58 -18.04 -11.12
N LYS A 131 11.61 -19.19 -11.82
CA LYS A 131 11.70 -20.55 -11.23
C LYS A 131 10.68 -20.71 -10.09
N ASP A 132 11.18 -20.83 -8.86
CA ASP A 132 10.38 -21.00 -7.65
C ASP A 132 10.28 -19.70 -6.81
N TYR A 133 10.79 -18.57 -7.32
CA TYR A 133 10.74 -17.26 -6.68
C TYR A 133 9.47 -16.53 -7.04
N THR A 134 8.67 -16.19 -6.04
CA THR A 134 7.34 -15.57 -6.20
C THR A 134 7.39 -14.05 -5.97
N VAL A 135 6.29 -13.37 -6.30
CA VAL A 135 6.12 -11.94 -5.97
C VAL A 135 6.11 -11.73 -4.45
N GLY A 136 5.49 -12.66 -3.72
CA GLY A 136 5.51 -12.63 -2.25
C GLY A 136 6.93 -12.72 -1.70
N ASP A 137 7.77 -13.61 -2.25
CA ASP A 137 9.17 -13.72 -1.86
C ASP A 137 9.93 -12.41 -2.12
N TYR A 138 9.71 -11.78 -3.28
CA TYR A 138 10.29 -10.48 -3.61
C TYR A 138 9.91 -9.41 -2.57
N ILE A 139 8.63 -9.30 -2.23
CA ILE A 139 8.14 -8.32 -1.25
C ILE A 139 8.79 -8.56 0.12
N ILE A 140 8.83 -9.82 0.58
CA ILE A 140 9.43 -10.18 1.86
C ILE A 140 10.93 -9.84 1.88
N GLU A 141 11.64 -10.14 0.79
CA GLU A 141 13.06 -9.81 0.66
C GLU A 141 13.32 -8.31 0.72
N GLU A 142 12.54 -7.51 -0.02
CA GLU A 142 12.68 -6.05 -0.04
C GLU A 142 12.38 -5.44 1.34
N PHE A 143 11.34 -5.89 2.03
CA PHE A 143 11.09 -5.47 3.41
C PHE A 143 12.21 -5.89 4.37
N GLY A 144 12.79 -7.08 4.16
CA GLY A 144 13.96 -7.54 4.93
C GLY A 144 15.17 -6.63 4.75
N LYS A 145 15.43 -6.12 3.53
CA LYS A 145 16.48 -5.13 3.25
C LYS A 145 16.23 -3.82 4.00
N LEU A 146 14.97 -3.45 4.18
CA LEU A 146 14.54 -2.30 4.98
C LEU A 146 14.46 -2.60 6.50
N LYS A 147 14.92 -3.79 6.93
CA LYS A 147 14.95 -4.26 8.34
C LYS A 147 13.58 -4.49 8.98
N TYR A 148 12.54 -4.70 8.18
CA TYR A 148 11.23 -5.13 8.69
C TYR A 148 11.16 -6.66 8.84
N ILE A 149 10.43 -7.10 9.86
CA ILE A 149 10.03 -8.51 10.01
C ILE A 149 8.67 -8.66 9.37
N CYS A 150 8.58 -9.53 8.35
CA CYS A 150 7.35 -9.74 7.60
C CYS A 150 6.54 -10.91 8.12
N LYS A 151 5.21 -10.74 8.11
CA LYS A 151 4.24 -11.82 8.31
C LYS A 151 3.18 -11.71 7.22
N SER A 152 2.89 -12.80 6.53
CA SER A 152 1.78 -12.89 5.58
C SER A 152 0.64 -13.71 6.16
N GLN A 153 -0.60 -13.32 5.83
CA GLN A 153 -1.81 -14.03 6.23
C GLN A 153 -2.87 -13.90 5.14
N ILE A 154 -3.54 -15.00 4.81
CA ILE A 154 -4.74 -14.97 3.99
C ILE A 154 -5.93 -14.68 4.91
N MET A 155 -6.71 -13.67 4.55
CA MET A 155 -7.93 -13.28 5.25
C MET A 155 -9.12 -13.49 4.32
N ILE A 156 -10.17 -14.10 4.84
CA ILE A 156 -11.41 -14.36 4.09
C ILE A 156 -12.47 -13.42 4.64
N ALA A 157 -12.99 -12.52 3.79
CA ALA A 157 -13.88 -11.44 4.21
C ALA A 157 -15.14 -11.95 4.93
N SER A 158 -15.70 -13.10 4.51
CA SER A 158 -16.86 -13.71 5.15
C SER A 158 -16.63 -14.18 6.61
N ASP A 159 -15.38 -14.26 7.06
CA ASP A 159 -15.06 -14.66 8.45
C ASP A 159 -15.21 -13.48 9.42
N TYR A 160 -15.42 -12.28 8.89
CA TYR A 160 -15.51 -11.02 9.64
C TYR A 160 -16.88 -10.33 9.56
N GLY A 161 -17.85 -10.91 8.86
CA GLY A 161 -19.23 -10.41 8.75
C GLY A 161 -19.66 -9.96 7.36
#